data_11064d99803673ab1cabdfda56f6aba1
#
_entry.id   11064d99803673ab1cabdfda56f6aba1
#
_cell.length_a   1.000
_cell.length_b   1.000
_cell.length_c   1.000
_cell.angle_alpha   90.00
_cell.angle_beta   90.00
_cell.angle_gamma   90.00
#
_symmetry.space_group_name_H-M   'P 1'
#
loop_
_entity.id
_entity.type
_entity.pdbx_description
1 polymer ?
#
loop_
_entity_poly.entity_id
_entity_poly.type
_entity_poly.pdbx_seq_one_letter_code
_entity_poly.pdbx_strand_id
1 'polypeptide(L)'
;MIKRILISISLATSLFATQVTPIQTNPIQGNINIEKMVENRDIRELEELAINNPYMADINFMIGVYYMAGDKIKNIKPNFEKALKHLTKDENNLAMANYKIAEIYYYGGFGINQDLEVSIKYFNKSLNQEFKDYKSVAPLSLLAISNIYLEKLFDYENAVPYLMRAAQEFNKVEAEMTLAFMYYEGKGILKNEIEANYWINKAYFNKDANGDIKAYISNYIEPVNNFNIESDVKNSCGVLRWTVAR
;
A
#
# COMPACT_ATOMS: atom_id res chain seq x y z
N MET A 1 2.74 21.05 -11.51
CA MET A 1 3.46 19.86 -12.01
C MET A 1 3.37 18.70 -11.01
N ILE A 2 3.62 18.90 -9.71
CA ILE A 2 3.51 17.89 -8.63
C ILE A 2 2.12 17.24 -8.53
N LYS A 3 1.01 17.97 -8.75
CA LYS A 3 -0.34 17.38 -8.79
C LYS A 3 -0.51 16.24 -9.80
N ARG A 4 0.24 16.24 -10.92
CA ARG A 4 0.19 15.15 -11.90
C ARG A 4 1.00 13.93 -11.47
N ILE A 5 2.05 14.11 -10.68
CA ILE A 5 2.89 13.02 -10.15
C ILE A 5 2.14 12.27 -9.06
N LEU A 6 1.50 12.99 -8.14
CA LEU A 6 0.70 12.41 -7.07
C LEU A 6 -0.54 11.68 -7.62
N ILE A 7 -1.18 12.19 -8.69
CA ILE A 7 -2.31 11.54 -9.38
C ILE A 7 -1.86 10.22 -10.05
N SER A 8 -0.66 10.14 -10.62
CA SER A 8 -0.17 8.89 -11.24
C SER A 8 0.22 7.83 -10.20
N ILE A 9 0.67 8.23 -9.02
CA ILE A 9 0.95 7.32 -7.89
C ILE A 9 -0.37 6.78 -7.31
N SER A 10 -1.39 7.62 -7.15
CA SER A 10 -2.73 7.24 -6.68
C SER A 10 -3.43 6.24 -7.63
N LEU A 11 -3.27 6.41 -8.95
CA LEU A 11 -3.81 5.47 -9.96
C LEU A 11 -3.09 4.11 -9.93
N ALA A 12 -1.80 4.07 -9.62
CA ALA A 12 -1.06 2.82 -9.51
C ALA A 12 -1.52 2.00 -8.28
N THR A 13 -1.81 2.65 -7.15
CA THR A 13 -2.31 1.96 -5.95
C THR A 13 -3.73 1.39 -6.13
N SER A 14 -4.59 2.02 -6.95
CA SER A 14 -5.94 1.52 -7.22
C SER A 14 -5.98 0.31 -8.16
N LEU A 15 -4.98 0.14 -9.03
CA LEU A 15 -4.86 -1.00 -9.95
C LEU A 15 -4.33 -2.27 -9.28
N PHE A 16 -3.60 -2.16 -8.15
CA PHE A 16 -3.10 -3.31 -7.39
C PHE A 16 -4.11 -3.89 -6.38
N ALA A 17 -5.24 -3.22 -6.15
CA ALA A 17 -6.27 -3.66 -5.19
C ALA A 17 -7.02 -4.94 -5.62
N THR A 18 -6.72 -5.54 -6.78
CA THR A 18 -7.48 -6.67 -7.32
C THR A 18 -6.74 -8.00 -7.37
N GLN A 19 -5.47 -8.07 -6.97
CA GLN A 19 -4.77 -9.36 -6.88
C GLN A 19 -4.73 -9.84 -5.43
N VAL A 20 -5.81 -10.49 -5.00
CA VAL A 20 -5.77 -11.35 -3.81
C VAL A 20 -4.94 -12.58 -4.20
N THR A 21 -3.67 -12.59 -3.77
CA THR A 21 -2.89 -13.84 -3.84
C THR A 21 -3.58 -14.90 -3.00
N PRO A 22 -3.66 -16.16 -3.47
CA PRO A 22 -4.27 -17.23 -2.69
C PRO A 22 -3.56 -17.34 -1.34
N ILE A 23 -4.30 -17.20 -0.26
CA ILE A 23 -3.80 -17.42 1.10
C ILE A 23 -3.52 -18.91 1.21
N GLN A 24 -2.26 -19.29 1.46
CA GLN A 24 -1.95 -20.69 1.78
C GLN A 24 -2.59 -21.03 3.13
N THR A 25 -3.72 -21.70 3.09
CA THR A 25 -4.40 -22.21 4.27
C THR A 25 -3.70 -23.50 4.73
N ASN A 26 -3.34 -23.57 6.03
CA ASN A 26 -2.95 -24.84 6.63
C ASN A 26 -4.12 -25.82 6.52
N PRO A 27 -3.88 -27.10 6.18
CA PRO A 27 -4.95 -28.06 6.01
C PRO A 27 -5.69 -28.27 7.33
N ILE A 28 -6.96 -27.87 7.36
CA ILE A 28 -7.87 -28.09 8.47
C ILE A 28 -8.31 -29.55 8.41
N GLN A 29 -8.26 -30.25 9.54
CA GLN A 29 -8.81 -31.59 9.69
C GLN A 29 -10.33 -31.59 9.42
N GLY A 30 -10.71 -32.08 8.26
CA GLY A 30 -12.08 -32.18 7.78
C GLY A 30 -12.22 -31.53 6.40
N ASN A 31 -12.74 -32.26 5.42
CA ASN A 31 -12.87 -31.91 3.98
C ASN A 31 -13.71 -30.66 3.67
N ILE A 32 -13.48 -29.54 4.37
CA ILE A 32 -14.13 -28.26 4.11
C ILE A 32 -13.29 -27.53 3.09
N ASN A 33 -13.73 -27.48 1.85
CA ASN A 33 -13.04 -26.77 0.78
C ASN A 33 -13.48 -25.29 0.77
N ILE A 34 -12.84 -24.49 1.64
CA ILE A 34 -13.12 -23.05 1.79
C ILE A 34 -12.89 -22.30 0.46
N GLU A 35 -11.87 -22.68 -0.31
CA GLU A 35 -11.59 -22.07 -1.62
C GLU A 35 -12.78 -22.25 -2.56
N LYS A 36 -13.36 -23.45 -2.62
CA LYS A 36 -14.54 -23.72 -3.44
C LYS A 36 -15.79 -22.97 -2.96
N MET A 37 -15.94 -22.77 -1.65
CA MET A 37 -17.06 -21.97 -1.11
C MET A 37 -16.91 -20.51 -1.50
N VAL A 38 -15.69 -19.96 -1.48
CA VAL A 38 -15.39 -18.61 -1.95
C VAL A 38 -15.60 -18.50 -3.46
N GLU A 39 -15.12 -19.46 -4.25
CA GLU A 39 -15.34 -19.50 -5.70
C GLU A 39 -16.83 -19.56 -6.04
N ASN A 40 -17.60 -20.36 -5.34
CA ASN A 40 -19.05 -20.46 -5.49
C ASN A 40 -19.81 -19.26 -4.89
N ARG A 41 -19.07 -18.36 -4.18
CA ARG A 41 -19.64 -17.19 -3.52
C ARG A 41 -20.80 -17.52 -2.56
N ASP A 42 -20.72 -18.65 -1.88
CA ASP A 42 -21.76 -19.07 -0.94
C ASP A 42 -21.54 -18.45 0.45
N ILE A 43 -21.89 -17.17 0.55
CA ILE A 43 -21.66 -16.36 1.75
C ILE A 43 -22.39 -16.91 2.97
N ARG A 44 -23.58 -17.54 2.81
CA ARG A 44 -24.34 -18.10 3.93
C ARG A 44 -23.61 -19.29 4.54
N GLU A 45 -23.09 -20.17 3.70
CA GLU A 45 -22.33 -21.33 4.15
C GLU A 45 -21.03 -20.89 4.86
N LEU A 46 -20.37 -19.83 4.37
CA LEU A 46 -19.20 -19.23 5.04
C LEU A 46 -19.57 -18.60 6.39
N GLU A 47 -20.72 -17.92 6.49
CA GLU A 47 -21.20 -17.34 7.74
C GLU A 47 -21.53 -18.42 8.77
N GLU A 48 -22.18 -19.51 8.37
CA GLU A 48 -22.47 -20.67 9.24
C GLU A 48 -21.17 -21.34 9.70
N LEU A 49 -20.20 -21.50 8.81
CA LEU A 49 -18.88 -22.04 9.14
C LEU A 49 -18.15 -21.15 10.15
N ALA A 50 -18.19 -19.83 9.98
CA ALA A 50 -17.58 -18.88 10.90
C ALA A 50 -18.23 -18.87 12.29
N ILE A 51 -19.53 -19.13 12.37
CA ILE A 51 -20.26 -19.27 13.66
C ILE A 51 -19.80 -20.54 14.38
N ASN A 52 -19.69 -21.66 13.66
CA ASN A 52 -19.35 -22.96 14.23
C ASN A 52 -17.84 -23.08 14.55
N ASN A 53 -17.02 -22.24 13.95
CA ASN A 53 -15.55 -22.26 14.11
C ASN A 53 -15.00 -20.83 14.36
N PRO A 54 -15.30 -20.25 15.54
CA PRO A 54 -14.96 -18.84 15.81
C PRO A 54 -13.44 -18.55 15.84
N TYR A 55 -12.60 -19.59 15.95
CA TYR A 55 -11.14 -19.48 15.97
C TYR A 55 -10.48 -19.68 14.60
N MET A 56 -11.26 -19.92 13.54
CA MET A 56 -10.73 -19.94 12.18
C MET A 56 -10.48 -18.51 11.74
N ALA A 57 -9.22 -18.08 11.88
CA ALA A 57 -8.73 -16.85 11.28
C ALA A 57 -9.11 -16.79 9.81
N ASP A 58 -8.96 -16.07 8.95
CA ASP A 58 -9.16 -16.09 7.50
C ASP A 58 -10.64 -16.17 7.06
N ILE A 59 -11.55 -16.93 7.72
CA ILE A 59 -12.97 -16.98 7.30
C ILE A 59 -13.65 -15.63 7.49
N ASN A 60 -13.50 -15.04 8.67
CA ASN A 60 -14.08 -13.72 8.93
C ASN A 60 -13.48 -12.66 8.00
N PHE A 61 -12.17 -12.74 7.72
CA PHE A 61 -11.53 -11.88 6.73
C PHE A 61 -12.18 -12.02 5.35
N MET A 62 -12.39 -13.26 4.86
CA MET A 62 -13.01 -13.52 3.56
C MET A 62 -14.46 -13.00 3.48
N ILE A 63 -15.25 -13.21 4.53
CA ILE A 63 -16.61 -12.67 4.63
C ILE A 63 -16.58 -11.13 4.63
N GLY A 64 -15.65 -10.54 5.37
CA GLY A 64 -15.46 -9.09 5.41
C GLY A 64 -15.14 -8.50 4.05
N VAL A 65 -14.19 -9.10 3.32
CA VAL A 65 -13.83 -8.68 1.95
C VAL A 65 -15.01 -8.86 0.98
N TYR A 66 -15.77 -9.94 1.10
CA TYR A 66 -16.99 -10.13 0.30
C TYR A 66 -17.98 -8.99 0.51
N TYR A 67 -18.27 -8.61 1.77
CA TYR A 67 -19.16 -7.49 2.04
C TYR A 67 -18.59 -6.13 1.65
N MET A 68 -17.27 -5.96 1.63
CA MET A 68 -16.64 -4.74 1.06
C MET A 68 -16.89 -4.61 -0.44
N ALA A 69 -16.70 -5.70 -1.18
CA ALA A 69 -16.81 -5.71 -2.63
C ALA A 69 -18.26 -5.73 -3.12
N GLY A 70 -19.16 -6.37 -2.36
CA GLY A 70 -20.47 -6.79 -2.81
C GLY A 70 -20.37 -7.90 -3.86
N ASP A 71 -21.50 -8.30 -4.42
CA ASP A 71 -21.57 -9.32 -5.48
C ASP A 71 -22.52 -8.88 -6.59
N LYS A 72 -21.96 -8.50 -7.72
CA LYS A 72 -22.74 -8.03 -8.89
C LYS A 72 -23.60 -9.15 -9.49
N ILE A 73 -23.15 -10.41 -9.44
CA ILE A 73 -23.87 -11.55 -10.01
C ILE A 73 -25.11 -11.85 -9.16
N LYS A 74 -24.98 -11.81 -7.83
CA LYS A 74 -26.07 -12.02 -6.86
C LYS A 74 -26.83 -10.73 -6.55
N ASN A 75 -26.47 -9.61 -7.20
CA ASN A 75 -27.05 -8.28 -6.95
C ASN A 75 -26.94 -7.83 -5.47
N ILE A 76 -25.83 -8.17 -4.82
CA ILE A 76 -25.52 -7.77 -3.45
C ILE A 76 -24.66 -6.52 -3.51
N LYS A 77 -25.15 -5.42 -2.94
CA LYS A 77 -24.39 -4.17 -2.83
C LYS A 77 -23.33 -4.27 -1.72
N PRO A 78 -22.21 -3.51 -1.84
CA PRO A 78 -21.28 -3.37 -0.74
C PRO A 78 -21.99 -2.96 0.57
N ASN A 79 -21.49 -3.47 1.68
CA ASN A 79 -21.98 -3.15 3.02
C ASN A 79 -20.82 -3.08 4.01
N PHE A 80 -20.36 -1.87 4.29
CA PHE A 80 -19.18 -1.65 5.12
C PHE A 80 -19.41 -1.94 6.60
N GLU A 81 -20.63 -1.80 7.10
CA GLU A 81 -20.96 -2.19 8.49
C GLU A 81 -20.78 -3.70 8.70
N LYS A 82 -21.33 -4.50 7.77
CA LYS A 82 -21.12 -5.95 7.81
C LYS A 82 -19.68 -6.34 7.60
N ALA A 83 -18.97 -5.66 6.67
CA ALA A 83 -17.56 -5.89 6.44
C ALA A 83 -16.76 -5.65 7.72
N LEU A 84 -16.94 -4.53 8.40
CA LEU A 84 -16.28 -4.21 9.67
C LEU A 84 -16.59 -5.24 10.75
N LYS A 85 -17.83 -5.67 10.88
CA LYS A 85 -18.24 -6.69 11.86
C LYS A 85 -17.42 -7.98 11.74
N HIS A 86 -17.05 -8.36 10.52
CA HIS A 86 -16.24 -9.57 10.29
C HIS A 86 -14.74 -9.28 10.36
N LEU A 87 -14.27 -8.21 9.70
CA LEU A 87 -12.84 -7.88 9.68
C LEU A 87 -12.25 -7.61 11.07
N THR A 88 -13.02 -6.99 11.97
CA THR A 88 -12.58 -6.73 13.35
C THR A 88 -12.34 -7.99 14.17
N LYS A 89 -12.92 -9.13 13.81
CA LYS A 89 -12.62 -10.40 14.47
C LYS A 89 -11.21 -10.90 14.17
N ASP A 90 -10.66 -10.54 13.01
CA ASP A 90 -9.33 -10.95 12.56
C ASP A 90 -8.27 -9.83 12.68
N GLU A 91 -8.63 -8.66 13.21
CA GLU A 91 -7.73 -7.51 13.33
C GLU A 91 -6.48 -7.75 14.19
N ASN A 92 -6.53 -8.74 15.10
CA ASN A 92 -5.40 -9.13 15.95
C ASN A 92 -4.57 -10.30 15.36
N ASN A 93 -5.00 -10.86 14.24
CA ASN A 93 -4.39 -12.02 13.61
C ASN A 93 -3.79 -11.73 12.24
N LEU A 94 -4.32 -10.74 11.51
CA LEU A 94 -3.96 -10.45 10.14
C LEU A 94 -3.66 -8.96 9.93
N ALA A 95 -2.51 -8.66 9.35
CA ALA A 95 -2.19 -7.32 8.88
C ALA A 95 -3.18 -6.86 7.79
N MET A 96 -3.56 -7.77 6.89
CA MET A 96 -4.51 -7.47 5.81
C MET A 96 -5.92 -7.13 6.32
N ALA A 97 -6.36 -7.71 7.45
CA ALA A 97 -7.64 -7.32 8.06
C ALA A 97 -7.61 -5.86 8.50
N ASN A 98 -6.54 -5.44 9.18
CA ASN A 98 -6.34 -4.04 9.55
C ASN A 98 -6.23 -3.12 8.33
N TYR A 99 -5.52 -3.55 7.29
CA TYR A 99 -5.43 -2.82 6.04
C TYR A 99 -6.81 -2.59 5.42
N LYS A 100 -7.66 -3.62 5.35
CA LYS A 100 -9.03 -3.51 4.80
C LYS A 100 -9.95 -2.64 5.66
N ILE A 101 -9.83 -2.70 6.99
CA ILE A 101 -10.55 -1.79 7.88
C ILE A 101 -10.13 -0.33 7.61
N ALA A 102 -8.82 -0.09 7.45
CA ALA A 102 -8.29 1.23 7.11
C ALA A 102 -8.83 1.76 5.78
N GLU A 103 -8.92 0.91 4.75
CA GLU A 103 -9.53 1.28 3.45
C GLU A 103 -11.00 1.69 3.60
N ILE A 104 -11.79 0.99 4.42
CA ILE A 104 -13.20 1.35 4.67
C ILE A 104 -13.31 2.77 5.23
N TYR A 105 -12.48 3.11 6.22
CA TYR A 105 -12.49 4.45 6.79
C TYR A 105 -11.85 5.51 5.87
N TYR A 106 -10.91 5.11 5.01
CA TYR A 106 -10.31 6.01 4.01
C TYR A 106 -11.32 6.46 2.96
N TYR A 107 -12.11 5.54 2.44
CA TYR A 107 -13.09 5.86 1.39
C TYR A 107 -14.42 6.37 1.96
N GLY A 108 -14.86 5.81 3.07
CA GLY A 108 -16.22 6.01 3.56
C GLY A 108 -17.28 5.41 2.63
N GLY A 109 -18.53 5.71 2.89
CA GLY A 109 -19.66 5.22 2.10
C GLY A 109 -20.28 3.93 2.66
N PHE A 110 -21.37 3.49 2.07
CA PHE A 110 -22.09 2.24 2.44
C PHE A 110 -22.37 2.10 3.94
N GLY A 111 -22.80 3.20 4.59
CA GLY A 111 -23.12 3.28 6.01
C GLY A 111 -22.00 3.80 6.92
N ILE A 112 -20.78 3.95 6.40
CA ILE A 112 -19.62 4.41 7.18
C ILE A 112 -19.15 5.78 6.69
N ASN A 113 -18.91 6.72 7.60
CA ASN A 113 -18.31 8.00 7.25
C ASN A 113 -16.80 7.85 7.02
N GLN A 114 -16.27 8.66 6.10
CA GLN A 114 -14.82 8.79 5.93
C GLN A 114 -14.21 9.33 7.23
N ASP A 115 -13.12 8.69 7.66
CA ASP A 115 -12.34 9.09 8.84
C ASP A 115 -10.86 8.77 8.60
N LEU A 116 -10.09 9.80 8.26
CA LEU A 116 -8.67 9.65 7.93
C LEU A 116 -7.82 9.33 9.15
N GLU A 117 -8.21 9.79 10.34
CA GLU A 117 -7.48 9.49 11.58
C GLU A 117 -7.62 8.01 11.94
N VAL A 118 -8.85 7.50 11.92
CA VAL A 118 -9.11 6.07 12.13
C VAL A 118 -8.45 5.23 11.04
N SER A 119 -8.46 5.68 9.78
CA SER A 119 -7.77 5.02 8.67
C SER A 119 -6.27 4.89 8.94
N ILE A 120 -5.58 5.98 9.28
CA ILE A 120 -4.15 5.97 9.63
C ILE A 120 -3.88 5.03 10.81
N LYS A 121 -4.73 5.05 11.84
CA LYS A 121 -4.60 4.16 12.99
C LYS A 121 -4.60 2.68 12.59
N TYR A 122 -5.54 2.26 11.73
CA TYR A 122 -5.62 0.87 11.30
C TYR A 122 -4.53 0.50 10.29
N PHE A 123 -4.12 1.41 9.39
CA PHE A 123 -2.91 1.18 8.58
C PHE A 123 -1.68 1.01 9.46
N ASN A 124 -1.48 1.83 10.51
CA ASN A 124 -0.38 1.65 11.45
C ASN A 124 -0.48 0.30 12.22
N LYS A 125 -1.70 -0.12 12.60
CA LYS A 125 -1.90 -1.43 13.24
C LYS A 125 -1.47 -2.58 12.33
N SER A 126 -1.67 -2.47 11.02
CA SER A 126 -1.23 -3.46 10.04
C SER A 126 0.31 -3.56 9.90
N LEU A 127 1.06 -2.58 10.42
CA LEU A 127 2.52 -2.58 10.42
C LEU A 127 3.15 -3.37 11.57
N ASN A 128 2.37 -4.13 12.35
CA ASN A 128 2.91 -5.02 13.39
C ASN A 128 3.62 -6.21 12.73
N GLN A 129 4.93 -6.35 13.01
CA GLN A 129 5.79 -7.38 12.44
C GLN A 129 5.46 -8.81 12.89
N GLU A 130 4.66 -8.96 13.96
CA GLU A 130 4.22 -10.27 14.46
C GLU A 130 3.17 -10.92 13.57
N PHE A 131 2.50 -10.15 12.70
CA PHE A 131 1.54 -10.71 11.77
C PHE A 131 2.22 -11.59 10.71
N LYS A 132 1.65 -12.78 10.45
CA LYS A 132 2.16 -13.73 9.46
C LYS A 132 2.24 -13.14 8.04
N ASP A 133 1.36 -12.21 7.71
CA ASP A 133 1.22 -11.55 6.41
C ASP A 133 1.87 -10.14 6.36
N TYR A 134 2.64 -9.77 7.41
CA TYR A 134 3.28 -8.46 7.51
C TYR A 134 4.06 -8.06 6.25
N LYS A 135 4.95 -8.94 5.76
CA LYS A 135 5.84 -8.61 4.63
C LYS A 135 5.11 -8.27 3.34
N SER A 136 3.92 -8.82 3.13
CA SER A 136 3.10 -8.52 1.95
C SER A 136 2.25 -7.27 2.13
N VAL A 137 1.84 -6.94 3.35
CA VAL A 137 0.92 -5.85 3.65
C VAL A 137 1.63 -4.55 4.01
N ALA A 138 2.75 -4.63 4.74
CA ALA A 138 3.45 -3.45 5.23
C ALA A 138 3.81 -2.42 4.12
N PRO A 139 4.33 -2.81 2.94
CA PRO A 139 4.62 -1.84 1.90
C PRO A 139 3.38 -1.11 1.39
N LEU A 140 2.23 -1.78 1.36
CA LEU A 140 0.95 -1.17 0.96
C LEU A 140 0.49 -0.15 1.99
N SER A 141 0.57 -0.51 3.28
CA SER A 141 0.16 0.36 4.39
C SER A 141 1.06 1.59 4.51
N LEU A 142 2.38 1.42 4.34
CA LEU A 142 3.33 2.53 4.35
C LEU A 142 3.03 3.54 3.23
N LEU A 143 2.78 3.06 2.01
CA LEU A 143 2.40 3.92 0.89
C LEU A 143 1.02 4.57 1.11
N ALA A 144 0.04 3.84 1.64
CA ALA A 144 -1.28 4.39 1.93
C ALA A 144 -1.22 5.52 2.96
N ILE A 145 -0.48 5.33 4.07
CA ILE A 145 -0.31 6.37 5.10
C ILE A 145 0.41 7.59 4.51
N SER A 146 1.51 7.37 3.77
CA SER A 146 2.23 8.50 3.16
C SER A 146 1.35 9.28 2.20
N ASN A 147 0.51 8.62 1.39
CA ASN A 147 -0.42 9.28 0.48
C ASN A 147 -1.51 10.07 1.22
N ILE A 148 -2.00 9.57 2.36
CA ILE A 148 -2.95 10.34 3.19
C ILE A 148 -2.29 11.64 3.65
N TYR A 149 -1.07 11.57 4.18
CA TYR A 149 -0.35 12.77 4.62
C TYR A 149 -0.05 13.73 3.46
N LEU A 150 0.39 13.22 2.30
CA LEU A 150 0.74 14.04 1.14
C LEU A 150 -0.46 14.70 0.45
N GLU A 151 -1.54 13.93 0.22
CA GLU A 151 -2.63 14.34 -0.67
C GLU A 151 -3.87 14.85 0.05
N LYS A 152 -4.12 14.37 1.27
CA LYS A 152 -5.32 14.71 2.03
C LYS A 152 -5.06 15.72 3.12
N LEU A 153 -3.97 15.54 3.84
CA LEU A 153 -3.60 16.38 4.97
C LEU A 153 -2.61 17.47 4.59
N PHE A 154 -1.92 17.34 3.45
CA PHE A 154 -0.83 18.24 3.00
C PHE A 154 0.29 18.38 4.03
N ASP A 155 0.47 17.35 4.84
CA ASP A 155 1.46 17.23 5.90
C ASP A 155 2.66 16.45 5.40
N TYR A 156 3.53 17.15 4.68
CA TYR A 156 4.69 16.55 4.02
C TYR A 156 5.70 15.98 5.03
N GLU A 157 5.84 16.62 6.20
CA GLU A 157 6.80 16.18 7.23
C GLU A 157 6.44 14.80 7.79
N ASN A 158 5.17 14.58 8.12
CA ASN A 158 4.70 13.30 8.64
C ASN A 158 4.63 12.20 7.57
N ALA A 159 4.70 12.52 6.28
CA ALA A 159 4.82 11.52 5.21
C ALA A 159 6.22 10.89 5.12
N VAL A 160 7.28 11.65 5.47
CA VAL A 160 8.69 11.23 5.29
C VAL A 160 9.03 9.90 5.93
N PRO A 161 8.73 9.63 7.23
CA PRO A 161 9.12 8.37 7.86
C PRO A 161 8.50 7.15 7.20
N TYR A 162 7.28 7.25 6.70
CA TYR A 162 6.59 6.15 6.00
C TYR A 162 7.19 5.91 4.62
N LEU A 163 7.51 6.97 3.88
CA LEU A 163 8.20 6.87 2.60
C LEU A 163 9.60 6.28 2.75
N MET A 164 10.35 6.71 3.76
CA MET A 164 11.69 6.17 4.05
C MET A 164 11.63 4.66 4.31
N ARG A 165 10.69 4.20 5.14
CA ARG A 165 10.50 2.78 5.40
C ARG A 165 10.10 2.01 4.14
N ALA A 166 9.15 2.53 3.35
CA ALA A 166 8.73 1.90 2.10
C ALA A 166 9.89 1.76 1.10
N ALA A 167 10.74 2.78 0.99
CA ALA A 167 11.89 2.80 0.09
C ALA A 167 13.06 1.94 0.58
N GLN A 168 13.36 1.95 1.88
CA GLN A 168 14.54 1.27 2.44
C GLN A 168 14.27 -0.21 2.74
N GLU A 169 13.13 -0.52 3.39
CA GLU A 169 12.81 -1.89 3.81
C GLU A 169 12.21 -2.71 2.66
N PHE A 170 11.45 -2.06 1.76
CA PHE A 170 10.65 -2.76 0.74
C PHE A 170 10.99 -2.37 -0.71
N ASN A 171 11.98 -1.48 -0.91
CA ASN A 171 12.42 -1.01 -2.24
C ASN A 171 11.25 -0.55 -3.13
N LYS A 172 10.29 0.21 -2.56
CA LYS A 172 9.14 0.71 -3.32
C LYS A 172 9.54 1.90 -4.18
N VAL A 173 9.47 1.71 -5.49
CA VAL A 173 9.87 2.70 -6.49
C VAL A 173 9.08 4.00 -6.36
N GLU A 174 7.80 3.92 -6.00
CA GLU A 174 6.94 5.08 -5.77
C GLU A 174 7.45 5.92 -4.59
N ALA A 175 7.88 5.28 -3.51
CA ALA A 175 8.46 5.95 -2.36
C ALA A 175 9.82 6.57 -2.69
N GLU A 176 10.68 5.86 -3.43
CA GLU A 176 11.98 6.37 -3.89
C GLU A 176 11.83 7.63 -4.75
N MET A 177 10.90 7.61 -5.72
CA MET A 177 10.58 8.78 -6.54
C MET A 177 10.04 9.95 -5.71
N THR A 178 9.11 9.67 -4.80
CA THR A 178 8.51 10.71 -3.95
C THR A 178 9.56 11.36 -3.06
N LEU A 179 10.45 10.59 -2.43
CA LEU A 179 11.56 11.11 -1.64
C LEU A 179 12.51 11.98 -2.48
N ALA A 180 12.83 11.56 -3.71
CA ALA A 180 13.65 12.36 -4.61
C ALA A 180 13.05 13.76 -4.84
N PHE A 181 11.76 13.84 -5.11
CA PHE A 181 11.06 15.12 -5.28
C PHE A 181 10.99 15.93 -3.99
N MET A 182 10.76 15.28 -2.85
CA MET A 182 10.71 15.97 -1.55
C MET A 182 12.05 16.59 -1.20
N TYR A 183 13.16 15.87 -1.41
CA TYR A 183 14.50 16.42 -1.22
C TYR A 183 14.84 17.53 -2.23
N TYR A 184 14.42 17.38 -3.49
CA TYR A 184 14.66 18.40 -4.51
C TYR A 184 13.94 19.72 -4.24
N GLU A 185 12.67 19.64 -3.82
CA GLU A 185 11.83 20.80 -3.54
C GLU A 185 12.02 21.36 -2.11
N GLY A 186 12.56 20.55 -1.19
CA GLY A 186 12.60 20.89 0.25
C GLY A 186 11.22 20.82 0.91
N LYS A 187 10.35 19.88 0.50
CA LYS A 187 9.01 19.72 1.05
C LYS A 187 8.99 18.66 2.14
N GLY A 188 8.66 19.08 3.37
CA GLY A 188 8.63 18.19 4.54
C GLY A 188 10.00 17.69 5.00
N ILE A 189 11.05 18.02 4.26
CA ILE A 189 12.44 17.67 4.52
C ILE A 189 13.34 18.78 4.01
N LEU A 190 14.52 18.95 4.60
CA LEU A 190 15.49 19.95 4.11
C LEU A 190 15.90 19.65 2.69
N LYS A 191 15.89 20.69 1.83
CA LYS A 191 16.33 20.58 0.45
C LYS A 191 17.77 20.05 0.39
N ASN A 192 17.95 18.97 -0.37
CA ASN A 192 19.25 18.33 -0.56
C ASN A 192 19.31 17.66 -1.95
N GLU A 193 20.05 18.27 -2.88
CA GLU A 193 20.16 17.78 -4.25
C GLU A 193 20.95 16.45 -4.34
N ILE A 194 21.86 16.18 -3.41
CA ILE A 194 22.60 14.92 -3.36
C ILE A 194 21.66 13.78 -3.03
N GLU A 195 20.85 13.94 -1.97
CA GLU A 195 19.83 12.96 -1.59
C GLU A 195 18.76 12.80 -2.67
N ALA A 196 18.32 13.91 -3.29
CA ALA A 196 17.38 13.86 -4.40
C ALA A 196 17.92 13.00 -5.55
N ASN A 197 19.20 13.21 -5.92
CA ASN A 197 19.87 12.42 -6.95
C ASN A 197 20.04 10.94 -6.56
N TYR A 198 20.38 10.67 -5.31
CA TYR A 198 20.46 9.30 -4.80
C TYR A 198 19.13 8.55 -4.97
N TRP A 199 18.05 9.13 -4.47
CA TRP A 199 16.74 8.49 -4.51
C TRP A 199 16.20 8.33 -5.93
N ILE A 200 16.38 9.30 -6.83
CA ILE A 200 15.89 9.19 -8.20
C ILE A 200 16.68 8.16 -9.02
N ASN A 201 18.00 8.07 -8.81
CA ASN A 201 18.79 7.01 -9.45
C ASN A 201 18.40 5.63 -8.90
N LYS A 202 18.20 5.51 -7.58
CA LYS A 202 17.72 4.27 -6.97
C LYS A 202 16.39 3.83 -7.60
N ALA A 203 15.43 4.76 -7.78
CA ALA A 203 14.17 4.49 -8.45
C ALA A 203 14.35 4.07 -9.92
N TYR A 204 15.26 4.72 -10.66
CA TYR A 204 15.51 4.39 -12.06
C TYR A 204 16.06 2.97 -12.25
N PHE A 205 16.99 2.56 -11.39
CA PHE A 205 17.60 1.21 -11.42
C PHE A 205 16.82 0.17 -10.61
N ASN A 206 15.70 0.55 -9.99
CA ASN A 206 14.84 -0.38 -9.28
C ASN A 206 14.29 -1.44 -10.25
N LYS A 207 14.35 -2.71 -9.85
CA LYS A 207 13.87 -3.84 -10.67
C LYS A 207 12.36 -3.74 -10.98
N ASP A 208 11.60 -3.09 -10.11
CA ASP A 208 10.15 -2.92 -10.25
C ASP A 208 9.79 -1.66 -11.08
N ALA A 209 10.79 -0.85 -11.49
CA ALA A 209 10.59 0.28 -12.38
C ALA A 209 10.35 -0.19 -13.82
N ASN A 210 9.12 -0.02 -14.30
CA ASN A 210 8.75 -0.29 -15.69
C ASN A 210 9.28 0.78 -16.66
N GLY A 211 9.05 0.55 -17.96
CA GLY A 211 9.51 1.46 -19.02
C GLY A 211 8.93 2.88 -18.89
N ASP A 212 7.69 3.02 -18.44
CA ASP A 212 7.04 4.32 -18.29
C ASP A 212 7.64 5.12 -17.13
N ILE A 213 7.94 4.46 -16.01
CA ILE A 213 8.65 5.08 -14.87
C ILE A 213 10.04 5.54 -15.31
N LYS A 214 10.80 4.70 -16.00
CA LYS A 214 12.14 5.03 -16.50
C LYS A 214 12.11 6.18 -17.49
N ALA A 215 11.17 6.17 -18.44
CA ALA A 215 10.97 7.26 -19.39
C ALA A 215 10.59 8.57 -18.68
N TYR A 216 9.71 8.47 -17.67
CA TYR A 216 9.34 9.63 -16.85
C TYR A 216 10.56 10.22 -16.13
N ILE A 217 11.35 9.39 -15.45
CA ILE A 217 12.58 9.83 -14.76
C ILE A 217 13.57 10.46 -15.74
N SER A 218 13.78 9.85 -16.92
CA SER A 218 14.72 10.33 -17.94
C SER A 218 14.36 11.71 -18.51
N ASN A 219 13.11 12.15 -18.39
CA ASN A 219 12.72 13.52 -18.77
C ASN A 219 13.23 14.59 -17.80
N TYR A 220 13.65 14.20 -16.61
CA TYR A 220 14.12 15.14 -15.56
C TYR A 220 15.60 15.01 -15.27
N ILE A 221 16.20 13.84 -15.50
CA ILE A 221 17.60 13.55 -15.24
C ILE A 221 18.18 12.65 -16.32
N GLU A 222 19.49 12.80 -16.59
CA GLU A 222 20.25 11.79 -17.32
C GLU A 222 20.74 10.73 -16.32
N PRO A 223 20.26 9.46 -16.42
CA PRO A 223 20.70 8.40 -15.51
C PRO A 223 22.22 8.16 -15.69
N VAL A 224 22.95 8.15 -14.59
CA VAL A 224 24.40 7.86 -14.63
C VAL A 224 24.59 6.36 -14.71
N ASN A 225 25.02 5.86 -15.86
CA ASN A 225 25.44 4.47 -16.02
C ASN A 225 26.64 4.20 -15.10
N ASN A 226 26.56 3.14 -14.27
CA ASN A 226 27.53 2.72 -13.26
C ASN A 226 27.52 3.50 -11.93
N PHE A 227 26.36 4.02 -11.52
CA PHE A 227 26.20 4.59 -10.20
C PHE A 227 26.34 3.49 -9.13
N ASN A 228 27.47 3.49 -8.40
CA ASN A 228 27.65 2.62 -7.24
C ASN A 228 27.04 3.31 -6.02
N ILE A 229 25.82 2.86 -5.66
CA ILE A 229 24.97 3.46 -4.62
C ILE A 229 25.71 3.64 -3.28
N GLU A 230 26.65 2.73 -2.93
CA GLU A 230 27.36 2.80 -1.63
C GLU A 230 28.61 3.69 -1.67
N SER A 231 29.33 3.72 -2.77
CA SER A 231 30.58 4.49 -2.89
C SER A 231 30.38 5.92 -3.36
N ASP A 232 29.39 6.15 -4.23
CA ASP A 232 29.24 7.43 -4.91
C ASP A 232 28.47 8.46 -4.07
N VAL A 233 27.62 8.02 -3.13
CA VAL A 233 27.01 8.90 -2.12
C VAL A 233 28.06 9.47 -1.15
N LYS A 234 29.10 8.69 -0.81
CA LYS A 234 30.18 9.15 0.07
C LYS A 234 31.18 10.06 -0.63
N ASN A 235 31.28 9.98 -1.96
CA ASN A 235 32.33 10.67 -2.75
C ASN A 235 31.79 11.74 -3.72
N SER A 236 30.47 11.91 -3.84
CA SER A 236 29.90 12.81 -4.84
C SER A 236 29.91 14.28 -4.42
N CYS A 237 31.08 14.89 -4.46
CA CYS A 237 31.25 16.32 -4.74
C CYS A 237 31.04 16.65 -6.23
N GLY A 238 30.48 15.76 -7.04
CA GLY A 238 30.46 15.93 -8.49
C GLY A 238 29.25 15.38 -9.20
N VAL A 239 28.39 16.28 -9.61
CA VAL A 239 27.69 16.31 -10.90
C VAL A 239 26.60 15.30 -11.17
N LEU A 240 25.38 15.58 -10.65
CA LEU A 240 24.18 15.36 -11.44
C LEU A 240 23.46 16.70 -11.57
N ARG A 241 23.42 17.24 -12.77
CA ARG A 241 22.67 18.49 -13.04
C ARG A 241 21.25 18.14 -13.41
N TRP A 242 20.31 18.64 -12.61
CA TRP A 242 18.92 18.70 -13.01
C TRP A 242 18.79 19.58 -14.25
N THR A 243 18.53 18.99 -15.40
CA THR A 243 18.15 19.75 -16.58
C THR A 243 16.69 20.15 -16.44
N VAL A 244 16.44 21.38 -16.03
CA VAL A 244 15.11 21.97 -16.11
C VAL A 244 14.81 22.12 -17.61
N ALA A 245 13.95 21.26 -18.14
CA ALA A 245 13.35 21.52 -19.45
C ALA A 245 12.55 22.83 -19.34
N ARG A 246 13.02 23.85 -20.06
CA ARG A 246 12.36 25.16 -20.22
C ARG A 246 11.09 25.06 -21.05
#